data_b9002a29b3aa85c4b74a24d8810a7f97
#
_entry.id   b9002a29b3aa85c4b74a24d8810a7f97
#
_cell.length_a   1.000
_cell.length_b   1.000
_cell.length_c   1.000
_cell.angle_alpha   90.00
_cell.angle_beta   90.00
_cell.angle_gamma   90.00
#
_symmetry.space_group_name_H-M   'P 1'
#
loop_
_entity.id
_entity.type
_entity.pdbx_description
1 polymer ?
#
loop_
_entity_poly.entity_id
_entity_poly.type
_entity_poly.pdbx_seq_one_letter_code
_entity_poly.pdbx_strand_id
1 'polypeptide(L)'
;MSFSLPQLEYSYDALEPHIDARTMEIHHSKHHQGYTNKLNAAIEGSENESKDIHDILSGLDMTNMALRNNAGGYYNHKIFWEVMNPNKENIMSEDLKTAIDEAFGSFEAFKEAFSKAAATRFGSGWAWLCVKNGQLEVCSTPNQDNPLMPNGCGGTPILGIDVWEHAYYLNYQNRRPDYINAFFDVINWGVISEKFEQSF
;
A
#
# COMPACT_ATOMS: atom_id res chain seq x y z
N MET A 1 23.33 -3.10 0.11
CA MET A 1 22.54 -3.31 1.36
C MET A 1 21.52 -4.40 1.10
N SER A 2 21.13 -5.18 2.11
CA SER A 2 20.03 -6.14 1.96
C SER A 2 18.77 -5.58 2.63
N PHE A 3 17.63 -5.77 2.01
CA PHE A 3 16.32 -5.46 2.58
C PHE A 3 15.93 -6.54 3.60
N SER A 4 15.22 -6.17 4.65
CA SER A 4 14.68 -7.10 5.64
C SER A 4 13.17 -6.99 5.71
N LEU A 5 12.50 -8.07 6.11
CA LEU A 5 11.06 -8.02 6.37
C LEU A 5 10.81 -7.05 7.54
N PRO A 6 10.04 -5.96 7.34
CA PRO A 6 9.69 -5.06 8.44
C PRO A 6 8.91 -5.80 9.54
N GLN A 7 9.19 -5.48 10.79
CA GLN A 7 8.37 -5.98 11.90
C GLN A 7 7.03 -5.25 11.92
N LEU A 8 5.96 -5.96 12.28
CA LEU A 8 4.67 -5.32 12.54
C LEU A 8 4.68 -4.68 13.93
N GLU A 9 4.08 -3.50 14.04
CA GLU A 9 3.89 -2.79 15.31
C GLU A 9 2.73 -3.38 16.16
N TYR A 10 2.02 -4.39 15.63
CA TYR A 10 0.85 -5.03 16.24
C TYR A 10 0.83 -6.54 15.93
N SER A 11 0.11 -7.30 16.76
CA SER A 11 -0.05 -8.75 16.57
C SER A 11 -0.93 -9.08 15.37
N TYR A 12 -0.83 -10.31 14.84
CA TYR A 12 -1.60 -10.73 13.67
C TYR A 12 -3.11 -10.69 13.87
N ASP A 13 -3.59 -10.86 15.09
CA ASP A 13 -5.03 -10.82 15.45
C ASP A 13 -5.53 -9.41 15.80
N ALA A 14 -4.66 -8.41 15.82
CA ALA A 14 -5.01 -7.06 16.28
C ALA A 14 -6.03 -6.35 15.37
N LEU A 15 -6.09 -6.72 14.09
CA LEU A 15 -7.01 -6.10 13.12
C LEU A 15 -8.36 -6.83 13.01
N GLU A 16 -8.58 -7.87 13.82
CA GLU A 16 -9.88 -8.54 13.85
C GLU A 16 -10.99 -7.63 14.42
N PRO A 17 -12.21 -7.75 13.93
CA PRO A 17 -12.72 -8.74 12.96
C PRO A 17 -12.55 -8.32 11.49
N HIS A 18 -11.87 -7.21 11.20
CA HIS A 18 -11.78 -6.61 9.86
C HIS A 18 -10.82 -7.37 8.93
N ILE A 19 -9.66 -7.80 9.44
CA ILE A 19 -8.71 -8.67 8.74
C ILE A 19 -8.34 -9.79 9.71
N ASP A 20 -8.53 -11.04 9.30
CA ASP A 20 -8.30 -12.19 10.17
C ASP A 20 -6.81 -12.48 10.40
N ALA A 21 -6.50 -13.03 11.58
CA ALA A 21 -5.14 -13.35 12.01
C ALA A 21 -4.41 -14.28 11.04
N ARG A 22 -5.11 -15.24 10.43
CA ARG A 22 -4.50 -16.19 9.50
C ARG A 22 -4.10 -15.52 8.19
N THR A 23 -4.92 -14.62 7.67
CA THR A 23 -4.58 -13.77 6.52
C THR A 23 -3.34 -12.94 6.84
N MET A 24 -3.31 -12.24 7.98
CA MET A 24 -2.18 -11.41 8.39
C MET A 24 -0.89 -12.21 8.51
N GLU A 25 -0.91 -13.38 9.14
CA GLU A 25 0.26 -14.26 9.29
C GLU A 25 0.82 -14.69 7.93
N ILE A 26 -0.02 -15.19 7.03
CA ILE A 26 0.41 -15.66 5.71
C ILE A 26 0.88 -14.49 4.86
N HIS A 27 0.14 -13.41 4.85
CA HIS A 27 0.40 -12.24 4.03
C HIS A 27 1.75 -11.60 4.39
N HIS A 28 2.02 -11.42 5.70
CA HIS A 28 3.29 -10.88 6.18
C HIS A 28 4.43 -11.91 6.07
N SER A 29 4.31 -13.09 6.72
CA SER A 29 5.42 -14.03 6.89
C SER A 29 5.75 -14.87 5.65
N LYS A 30 4.84 -14.95 4.64
CA LYS A 30 5.04 -15.73 3.42
C LYS A 30 5.10 -14.84 2.18
N HIS A 31 4.06 -14.04 1.90
CA HIS A 31 4.03 -13.19 0.72
C HIS A 31 5.08 -12.07 0.79
N HIS A 32 5.06 -11.23 1.83
CA HIS A 32 6.03 -10.13 1.97
C HIS A 32 7.46 -10.65 2.14
N GLN A 33 7.67 -11.69 2.99
CA GLN A 33 8.98 -12.32 3.11
C GLN A 33 9.48 -12.88 1.77
N GLY A 34 8.58 -13.46 0.97
CA GLY A 34 8.90 -13.96 -0.36
C GLY A 34 9.37 -12.87 -1.31
N TYR A 35 8.69 -11.71 -1.33
CA TYR A 35 9.13 -10.54 -2.09
C TYR A 35 10.46 -10.00 -1.60
N THR A 36 10.67 -9.91 -0.28
CA THR A 36 11.93 -9.47 0.32
C THR A 36 13.11 -10.33 -0.12
N ASN A 37 12.97 -11.65 -0.04
CA ASN A 37 14.03 -12.59 -0.43
C ASN A 37 14.36 -12.48 -1.93
N LYS A 38 13.34 -12.41 -2.77
CA LYS A 38 13.49 -12.33 -4.23
C LYS A 38 14.00 -10.96 -4.68
N LEU A 39 13.64 -9.87 -3.98
CA LEU A 39 14.24 -8.55 -4.22
C LEU A 39 15.74 -8.60 -3.95
N ASN A 40 16.16 -9.10 -2.78
CA ASN A 40 17.58 -9.23 -2.45
C ASN A 40 18.36 -10.03 -3.50
N ALA A 41 17.79 -11.16 -3.94
CA ALA A 41 18.41 -11.96 -5.00
C ALA A 41 18.48 -11.23 -6.36
N ALA A 42 17.48 -10.39 -6.66
CA ALA A 42 17.43 -9.64 -7.93
C ALA A 42 18.42 -8.45 -7.98
N ILE A 43 18.81 -7.90 -6.82
CA ILE A 43 19.76 -6.76 -6.74
C ILE A 43 21.19 -7.20 -6.46
N GLU A 44 21.43 -8.44 -6.03
CA GLU A 44 22.75 -8.96 -5.68
C GLU A 44 23.75 -8.80 -6.84
N GLY A 45 24.90 -8.16 -6.57
CA GLY A 45 25.93 -7.89 -7.57
C GLY A 45 25.57 -6.86 -8.65
N SER A 46 24.41 -6.21 -8.56
CA SER A 46 23.98 -5.16 -9.48
C SER A 46 24.22 -3.75 -8.92
N GLU A 47 24.07 -2.71 -9.76
CA GLU A 47 24.12 -1.30 -9.32
C GLU A 47 23.01 -0.94 -8.31
N ASN A 48 21.95 -1.73 -8.23
CA ASN A 48 20.83 -1.52 -7.31
C ASN A 48 21.11 -2.01 -5.88
N GLU A 49 22.20 -2.77 -5.66
CA GLU A 49 22.54 -3.32 -4.34
C GLU A 49 22.81 -2.23 -3.27
N SER A 50 23.25 -1.04 -3.70
CA SER A 50 23.53 0.10 -2.82
C SER A 50 22.42 1.13 -2.74
N LYS A 51 21.38 1.02 -3.58
CA LYS A 51 20.26 1.96 -3.66
C LYS A 51 19.18 1.69 -2.60
N ASP A 52 18.48 2.73 -2.21
CA ASP A 52 17.24 2.57 -1.45
C ASP A 52 16.08 2.11 -2.35
N ILE A 53 14.95 1.76 -1.72
CA ILE A 53 13.82 1.22 -2.47
C ILE A 53 13.15 2.24 -3.38
N HIS A 54 13.14 3.53 -3.00
CA HIS A 54 12.55 4.59 -3.82
C HIS A 54 13.37 4.83 -5.09
N ASP A 55 14.71 4.84 -4.97
CA ASP A 55 15.62 4.96 -6.10
C ASP A 55 15.49 3.76 -7.07
N ILE A 56 15.35 2.54 -6.51
CA ILE A 56 15.13 1.34 -7.32
C ILE A 56 13.83 1.44 -8.10
N LEU A 57 12.72 1.85 -7.43
CA LEU A 57 11.40 1.90 -8.06
C LEU A 57 11.30 3.01 -9.10
N SER A 58 11.82 4.21 -8.80
CA SER A 58 11.76 5.36 -9.72
C SER A 58 12.65 5.21 -10.95
N GLY A 59 13.79 4.53 -10.80
CA GLY A 59 14.73 4.23 -11.90
C GLY A 59 14.52 2.85 -12.56
N LEU A 60 13.38 2.20 -12.32
CA LEU A 60 13.13 0.83 -12.74
C LEU A 60 13.04 0.67 -14.25
N ASP A 61 13.81 -0.27 -14.81
CA ASP A 61 13.50 -0.82 -16.14
C ASP A 61 12.26 -1.72 -16.02
N MET A 62 11.14 -1.24 -16.55
CA MET A 62 9.84 -1.94 -16.49
C MET A 62 9.85 -3.29 -17.22
N THR A 63 10.85 -3.57 -18.06
CA THR A 63 11.03 -4.88 -18.72
C THR A 63 11.73 -5.90 -17.83
N ASN A 64 12.42 -5.45 -16.78
CA ASN A 64 12.98 -6.34 -15.77
C ASN A 64 11.90 -6.84 -14.81
N MET A 65 11.17 -7.87 -15.23
CA MET A 65 10.03 -8.41 -14.50
C MET A 65 10.37 -8.91 -13.09
N ALA A 66 11.59 -9.45 -12.90
CA ALA A 66 12.02 -9.91 -11.58
C ALA A 66 12.13 -8.76 -10.60
N LEU A 67 12.82 -7.68 -10.99
CA LEU A 67 12.98 -6.50 -10.14
C LEU A 67 11.64 -5.76 -9.96
N ARG A 68 10.88 -5.54 -11.05
CA ARG A 68 9.56 -4.89 -11.03
C ARG A 68 8.61 -5.53 -10.03
N ASN A 69 8.44 -6.85 -10.11
CA ASN A 69 7.49 -7.55 -9.25
C ASN A 69 7.97 -7.62 -7.79
N ASN A 70 9.27 -7.81 -7.55
CA ASN A 70 9.76 -8.05 -6.20
C ASN A 70 10.08 -6.74 -5.45
N ALA A 71 10.60 -5.70 -6.12
CA ALA A 71 10.74 -4.38 -5.52
C ALA A 71 9.37 -3.74 -5.25
N GLY A 72 8.45 -3.86 -6.22
CA GLY A 72 7.08 -3.42 -6.01
C GLY A 72 6.40 -4.16 -4.86
N GLY A 73 6.47 -5.50 -4.86
CA GLY A 73 5.88 -6.30 -3.80
C GLY A 73 6.44 -5.98 -2.41
N TYR A 74 7.75 -5.80 -2.29
CA TYR A 74 8.37 -5.38 -1.03
C TYR A 74 7.84 -4.02 -0.55
N TYR A 75 7.88 -3.02 -1.41
CA TYR A 75 7.48 -1.66 -1.06
C TYR A 75 5.99 -1.53 -0.75
N ASN A 76 5.14 -2.13 -1.59
CA ASN A 76 3.69 -2.07 -1.44
C ASN A 76 3.25 -2.66 -0.10
N HIS A 77 3.80 -3.82 0.27
CA HIS A 77 3.48 -4.46 1.54
C HIS A 77 4.06 -3.69 2.74
N LYS A 78 5.24 -3.07 2.60
CA LYS A 78 5.78 -2.21 3.66
C LYS A 78 4.80 -1.08 3.99
N ILE A 79 4.32 -0.34 2.98
CA ILE A 79 3.31 0.71 3.19
C ILE A 79 2.03 0.13 3.77
N PHE A 80 1.56 -1.01 3.27
CA PHE A 80 0.31 -1.62 3.71
C PHE A 80 0.29 -1.89 5.22
N TRP A 81 1.38 -2.37 5.79
CA TRP A 81 1.47 -2.57 7.23
C TRP A 81 1.50 -1.27 8.02
N GLU A 82 2.19 -0.26 7.54
CA GLU A 82 2.31 1.04 8.19
C GLU A 82 0.97 1.81 8.23
N VAL A 83 0.16 1.67 7.18
CA VAL A 83 -1.12 2.40 7.06
C VAL A 83 -2.29 1.73 7.76
N MET A 84 -2.06 0.62 8.50
CA MET A 84 -3.08 -0.04 9.32
C MET A 84 -2.77 0.11 10.81
N ASN A 85 -3.82 0.24 11.63
CA ASN A 85 -3.70 0.38 13.07
C ASN A 85 -4.93 -0.23 13.77
N PRO A 86 -4.74 -1.07 14.81
CA PRO A 86 -5.83 -1.55 15.65
C PRO A 86 -6.44 -0.48 16.57
N ASN A 87 -5.77 0.67 16.74
CA ASN A 87 -6.20 1.71 17.67
C ASN A 87 -7.30 2.59 17.07
N LYS A 88 -8.44 2.65 17.74
CA LYS A 88 -9.61 3.45 17.33
C LYS A 88 -9.46 4.96 17.63
N GLU A 89 -8.50 5.36 18.46
CA GLU A 89 -8.22 6.79 18.77
C GLU A 89 -7.34 7.48 17.72
N ASN A 90 -7.20 6.87 16.59
CA ASN A 90 -6.39 7.30 15.47
C ASN A 90 -7.05 8.50 14.74
N ILE A 91 -6.45 9.68 14.83
CA ILE A 91 -7.02 10.95 14.35
C ILE A 91 -6.25 11.42 13.12
N MET A 92 -7.01 11.81 12.10
CA MET A 92 -6.51 12.49 10.91
C MET A 92 -6.14 13.94 11.27
N SER A 93 -5.00 14.45 10.77
CA SER A 93 -4.62 15.85 10.94
C SER A 93 -5.59 16.78 10.19
N GLU A 94 -5.71 18.02 10.67
CA GLU A 94 -6.57 19.02 10.02
C GLU A 94 -6.04 19.38 8.61
N ASP A 95 -4.72 19.34 8.40
CA ASP A 95 -4.11 19.60 7.09
C ASP A 95 -4.47 18.52 6.06
N LEU A 96 -4.38 17.24 6.44
CA LEU A 96 -4.81 16.14 5.56
C LEU A 96 -6.31 16.20 5.28
N LYS A 97 -7.11 16.51 6.29
CA LYS A 97 -8.56 16.66 6.14
C LYS A 97 -8.91 17.79 5.16
N THR A 98 -8.26 18.95 5.32
CA THR A 98 -8.43 20.09 4.39
C THR A 98 -8.05 19.69 2.96
N ALA A 99 -6.91 19.00 2.79
CA ALA A 99 -6.47 18.54 1.48
C ALA A 99 -7.44 17.51 0.84
N ILE A 100 -8.05 16.64 1.64
CA ILE A 100 -9.11 15.72 1.18
C ILE A 100 -10.35 16.51 0.74
N ASP A 101 -10.79 17.48 1.51
CA ASP A 101 -11.95 18.30 1.16
C ASP A 101 -11.70 19.15 -0.10
N GLU A 102 -10.50 19.70 -0.26
CA GLU A 102 -10.10 20.43 -1.46
C GLU A 102 -10.03 19.53 -2.71
N ALA A 103 -9.50 18.32 -2.60
CA ALA A 103 -9.31 17.43 -3.73
C ALA A 103 -10.59 16.67 -4.14
N PHE A 104 -11.43 16.31 -3.17
CA PHE A 104 -12.59 15.44 -3.41
C PHE A 104 -13.94 16.07 -3.06
N GLY A 105 -13.96 17.20 -2.35
CA GLY A 105 -15.17 17.88 -1.87
C GLY A 105 -15.63 17.43 -0.49
N SER A 106 -15.34 16.19 -0.07
CA SER A 106 -15.62 15.67 1.27
C SER A 106 -14.87 14.36 1.52
N PHE A 107 -14.79 13.95 2.79
CA PHE A 107 -14.25 12.64 3.16
C PHE A 107 -15.05 11.48 2.55
N GLU A 108 -16.39 11.60 2.49
CA GLU A 108 -17.27 10.59 1.89
C GLU A 108 -17.01 10.44 0.39
N ALA A 109 -16.80 11.55 -0.32
CA ALA A 109 -16.48 11.53 -1.75
C ALA A 109 -15.08 10.92 -2.00
N PHE A 110 -14.10 11.21 -1.14
CA PHE A 110 -12.79 10.51 -1.14
C PHE A 110 -12.97 9.01 -0.93
N LYS A 111 -13.72 8.60 0.11
CA LYS A 111 -13.99 7.19 0.42
C LYS A 111 -14.63 6.48 -0.76
N GLU A 112 -15.60 7.12 -1.42
CA GLU A 112 -16.24 6.58 -2.64
C GLU A 112 -15.23 6.42 -3.79
N ALA A 113 -14.42 7.45 -4.08
CA ALA A 113 -13.41 7.42 -5.13
C ALA A 113 -12.37 6.33 -4.91
N PHE A 114 -11.85 6.22 -3.68
CA PHE A 114 -10.86 5.20 -3.29
C PHE A 114 -11.45 3.78 -3.37
N SER A 115 -12.66 3.59 -2.82
CA SER A 115 -13.38 2.31 -2.87
C SER A 115 -13.68 1.88 -4.31
N LYS A 116 -14.07 2.82 -5.18
CA LYS A 116 -14.29 2.56 -6.59
C LYS A 116 -13.00 2.14 -7.29
N ALA A 117 -11.88 2.83 -7.06
CA ALA A 117 -10.59 2.47 -7.62
C ALA A 117 -10.16 1.05 -7.21
N ALA A 118 -10.35 0.69 -5.94
CA ALA A 118 -10.07 -0.64 -5.40
C ALA A 118 -10.99 -1.73 -5.98
N ALA A 119 -12.31 -1.48 -6.02
CA ALA A 119 -13.31 -2.45 -6.49
C ALA A 119 -13.21 -2.71 -8.00
N THR A 120 -12.94 -1.66 -8.80
CA THR A 120 -12.85 -1.76 -10.27
C THR A 120 -11.48 -2.21 -10.76
N ARG A 121 -10.47 -2.36 -9.91
CA ARG A 121 -9.19 -2.95 -10.29
C ARG A 121 -9.41 -4.40 -10.71
N PHE A 122 -9.39 -4.63 -12.02
CA PHE A 122 -9.57 -5.97 -12.58
C PHE A 122 -8.38 -6.86 -12.25
N GLY A 123 -8.64 -8.04 -11.69
CA GLY A 123 -7.59 -8.97 -11.24
C GLY A 123 -6.87 -8.50 -9.98
N SER A 124 -5.61 -8.86 -9.88
CA SER A 124 -4.73 -8.49 -8.76
C SER A 124 -4.17 -7.09 -8.93
N GLY A 125 -4.00 -6.38 -7.83
CA GLY A 125 -3.41 -5.05 -7.84
C GLY A 125 -3.64 -4.29 -6.55
N TRP A 126 -3.52 -2.97 -6.63
CA TRP A 126 -3.57 -2.04 -5.52
C TRP A 126 -4.40 -0.81 -5.88
N ALA A 127 -5.01 -0.18 -4.88
CA ALA A 127 -5.52 1.18 -5.00
C ALA A 127 -4.76 2.09 -4.03
N TRP A 128 -4.55 3.35 -4.44
CA TRP A 128 -3.66 4.28 -3.78
C TRP A 128 -4.31 5.65 -3.59
N LEU A 129 -3.98 6.31 -2.46
CA LEU A 129 -4.05 7.75 -2.32
C LEU A 129 -2.62 8.29 -2.42
N CYS A 130 -2.39 9.23 -3.32
CA CYS A 130 -1.06 9.79 -3.59
C CYS A 130 -1.07 11.31 -3.44
N VAL A 131 0.09 11.87 -3.03
CA VAL A 131 0.38 13.30 -3.17
C VAL A 131 1.14 13.50 -4.48
N LYS A 132 0.58 14.28 -5.39
CA LYS A 132 1.16 14.58 -6.69
C LYS A 132 1.06 16.07 -6.98
N ASN A 133 2.22 16.72 -7.17
CA ASN A 133 2.28 18.17 -7.38
C ASN A 133 1.54 18.97 -6.28
N GLY A 134 1.63 18.50 -5.03
CA GLY A 134 0.96 19.13 -3.89
C GLY A 134 -0.54 18.86 -3.76
N GLN A 135 -1.12 17.99 -4.58
CA GLN A 135 -2.54 17.63 -4.54
C GLN A 135 -2.75 16.15 -4.29
N LEU A 136 -3.89 15.80 -3.70
CA LEU A 136 -4.28 14.41 -3.49
C LEU A 136 -4.96 13.83 -4.72
N GLU A 137 -4.51 12.66 -5.16
CA GLU A 137 -5.09 11.89 -6.26
C GLU A 137 -5.32 10.44 -5.84
N VAL A 138 -6.42 9.85 -6.31
CA VAL A 138 -6.70 8.41 -6.18
C VAL A 138 -6.40 7.72 -7.50
N CYS A 139 -5.67 6.60 -7.44
CA CYS A 139 -5.41 5.77 -8.60
C CYS A 139 -5.38 4.28 -8.25
N SER A 140 -5.22 3.41 -9.26
CA SER A 140 -4.99 1.99 -9.05
C SER A 140 -3.96 1.43 -10.03
N THR A 141 -3.17 0.45 -9.58
CA THR A 141 -2.11 -0.19 -10.35
C THR A 141 -2.28 -1.71 -10.40
N PRO A 142 -1.89 -2.38 -11.49
CA PRO A 142 -1.99 -3.84 -11.61
C PRO A 142 -0.84 -4.54 -10.87
N ASN A 143 -1.08 -5.77 -10.46
CA ASN A 143 -0.09 -6.66 -9.86
C ASN A 143 0.66 -6.00 -8.70
N GLN A 144 2.01 -5.88 -8.79
CA GLN A 144 2.83 -5.20 -7.79
C GLN A 144 3.36 -3.85 -8.28
N ASP A 145 2.83 -3.32 -9.38
CA ASP A 145 3.13 -1.94 -9.79
C ASP A 145 2.63 -0.95 -8.75
N ASN A 146 3.30 0.19 -8.66
CA ASN A 146 2.95 1.26 -7.73
C ASN A 146 3.16 2.65 -8.34
N PRO A 147 2.70 3.73 -7.67
CA PRO A 147 2.79 5.09 -8.19
C PRO A 147 4.20 5.62 -8.43
N LEU A 148 5.24 5.08 -7.75
CA LEU A 148 6.63 5.52 -7.89
C LEU A 148 7.30 5.03 -9.18
N MET A 149 6.77 3.96 -9.77
CA MET A 149 7.36 3.37 -10.98
C MET A 149 7.17 4.27 -12.21
N PRO A 150 8.06 4.19 -13.24
CA PRO A 150 8.03 5.06 -14.43
C PRO A 150 6.69 5.12 -15.16
N ASN A 151 5.92 4.02 -15.18
CA ASN A 151 4.60 3.95 -15.79
C ASN A 151 3.47 3.90 -14.75
N GLY A 152 3.75 4.27 -13.49
CA GLY A 152 2.76 4.38 -12.43
C GLY A 152 1.90 5.62 -12.56
N CYS A 153 1.00 5.82 -11.60
CA CYS A 153 0.14 7.02 -11.56
C CYS A 153 0.94 8.31 -11.32
N GLY A 154 2.16 8.18 -10.83
CA GLY A 154 3.00 9.28 -10.33
C GLY A 154 2.58 9.73 -8.92
N GLY A 155 3.41 10.57 -8.31
CA GLY A 155 3.19 11.04 -6.94
C GLY A 155 3.67 10.05 -5.87
N THR A 156 3.70 10.53 -4.64
CA THR A 156 4.10 9.77 -3.46
C THR A 156 2.88 9.08 -2.84
N PRO A 157 2.82 7.74 -2.78
CA PRO A 157 1.70 7.05 -2.15
C PRO A 157 1.75 7.23 -0.64
N ILE A 158 0.62 7.65 -0.04
CA ILE A 158 0.46 7.84 1.40
C ILE A 158 -0.51 6.83 2.01
N LEU A 159 -1.41 6.24 1.20
CA LEU A 159 -2.30 5.14 1.57
C LEU A 159 -2.35 4.14 0.42
N GLY A 160 -2.34 2.85 0.74
CA GLY A 160 -2.53 1.77 -0.22
C GLY A 160 -3.37 0.64 0.34
N ILE A 161 -4.25 0.06 -0.49
CA ILE A 161 -4.98 -1.17 -0.18
C ILE A 161 -4.61 -2.26 -1.17
N ASP A 162 -4.26 -3.43 -0.64
CA ASP A 162 -4.04 -4.63 -1.43
C ASP A 162 -5.38 -5.25 -1.84
N VAL A 163 -5.61 -5.41 -3.15
CA VAL A 163 -6.79 -6.09 -3.68
C VAL A 163 -6.48 -7.40 -4.40
N TRP A 164 -5.28 -7.95 -4.18
CA TRP A 164 -5.00 -9.35 -4.45
C TRP A 164 -5.91 -10.24 -3.57
N GLU A 165 -6.40 -11.33 -4.10
CA GLU A 165 -7.31 -12.21 -3.35
C GLU A 165 -6.69 -12.76 -2.05
N HIS A 166 -5.37 -12.96 -2.02
CA HIS A 166 -4.69 -13.41 -0.80
C HIS A 166 -4.82 -12.44 0.39
N ALA A 167 -5.13 -11.17 0.14
CA ALA A 167 -5.29 -10.17 1.19
C ALA A 167 -6.64 -10.26 1.92
N TYR A 168 -7.65 -10.94 1.33
CA TYR A 168 -9.01 -10.90 1.88
C TYR A 168 -9.81 -12.20 1.73
N TYR A 169 -9.35 -13.18 0.96
CA TYR A 169 -10.19 -14.32 0.54
C TYR A 169 -10.64 -15.20 1.70
N LEU A 170 -9.81 -15.41 2.73
CA LEU A 170 -10.17 -16.26 3.86
C LEU A 170 -11.37 -15.72 4.64
N ASN A 171 -11.49 -14.40 4.78
CA ASN A 171 -12.57 -13.77 5.52
C ASN A 171 -13.75 -13.32 4.62
N TYR A 172 -13.46 -12.90 3.39
CA TYR A 172 -14.46 -12.26 2.52
C TYR A 172 -14.77 -13.04 1.25
N GLN A 173 -13.97 -14.03 0.84
CA GLN A 173 -14.09 -14.77 -0.41
C GLN A 173 -14.18 -13.79 -1.61
N ASN A 174 -15.25 -13.90 -2.40
CA ASN A 174 -15.47 -13.02 -3.57
C ASN A 174 -16.04 -11.64 -3.22
N ARG A 175 -16.28 -11.36 -1.94
CA ARG A 175 -16.90 -10.10 -1.50
C ARG A 175 -15.84 -9.00 -1.29
N ARG A 176 -15.09 -8.68 -2.33
CA ARG A 176 -14.08 -7.60 -2.28
C ARG A 176 -14.64 -6.26 -1.76
N PRO A 177 -15.88 -5.83 -2.11
CA PRO A 177 -16.45 -4.60 -1.56
C PRO A 177 -16.58 -4.60 -0.04
N ASP A 178 -16.89 -5.74 0.58
CA ASP A 178 -17.00 -5.85 2.04
C ASP A 178 -15.62 -5.68 2.71
N TYR A 179 -14.58 -6.29 2.13
CA TYR A 179 -13.20 -6.09 2.56
C TYR A 179 -12.76 -4.62 2.45
N ILE A 180 -13.04 -3.96 1.30
CA ILE A 180 -12.72 -2.55 1.11
C ILE A 180 -13.39 -1.68 2.18
N ASN A 181 -14.66 -1.95 2.49
CA ASN A 181 -15.37 -1.22 3.54
C ASN A 181 -14.74 -1.47 4.92
N ALA A 182 -14.42 -2.73 5.26
CA ALA A 182 -13.79 -3.08 6.53
C ALA A 182 -12.38 -2.49 6.68
N PHE A 183 -11.65 -2.32 5.57
CA PHE A 183 -10.32 -1.70 5.59
C PHE A 183 -10.34 -0.27 6.15
N PHE A 184 -11.39 0.51 5.90
CA PHE A 184 -11.52 1.88 6.45
C PHE A 184 -11.59 1.91 7.98
N ASP A 185 -11.99 0.80 8.63
CA ASP A 185 -12.05 0.70 10.09
C ASP A 185 -10.67 0.44 10.74
N VAL A 186 -9.65 0.09 9.93
CA VAL A 186 -8.30 -0.21 10.39
C VAL A 186 -7.22 0.74 9.83
N ILE A 187 -7.62 1.77 9.09
CA ILE A 187 -6.67 2.76 8.52
C ILE A 187 -5.98 3.55 9.64
N ASN A 188 -4.66 3.69 9.55
CA ASN A 188 -3.83 4.50 10.44
C ASN A 188 -3.75 5.96 9.95
N TRP A 189 -4.76 6.75 10.27
CA TRP A 189 -4.84 8.15 9.84
C TRP A 189 -3.70 9.03 10.37
N GLY A 190 -3.14 8.70 11.54
CA GLY A 190 -1.98 9.38 12.08
C GLY A 190 -0.77 9.24 11.16
N VAL A 191 -0.41 8.00 10.80
CA VAL A 191 0.70 7.72 9.88
C VAL A 191 0.44 8.31 8.48
N ILE A 192 -0.81 8.28 7.99
CA ILE A 192 -1.15 8.89 6.70
C ILE A 192 -0.96 10.40 6.74
N SER A 193 -1.32 11.05 7.85
CA SER A 193 -1.09 12.50 8.07
C SER A 193 0.42 12.82 8.06
N GLU A 194 1.24 12.03 8.76
CA GLU A 194 2.71 12.19 8.75
C GLU A 194 3.29 12.02 7.33
N LYS A 195 2.83 10.99 6.59
CA LYS A 195 3.26 10.77 5.19
C LYS A 195 2.83 11.92 4.28
N PHE A 196 1.66 12.50 4.52
CA PHE A 196 1.17 13.67 3.78
C PHE A 196 2.10 14.88 4.02
N GLU A 197 2.40 15.19 5.28
CA GLU A 197 3.30 16.29 5.66
C GLU A 197 4.72 16.12 5.09
N GLN A 198 5.23 14.90 5.04
CA GLN A 198 6.56 14.58 4.49
C GLN A 198 6.63 14.62 2.95
N SER A 199 5.49 14.79 2.28
CA SER A 199 5.40 14.76 0.82
C SER A 199 5.61 16.14 0.16
N PHE A 200 5.89 17.17 0.97
CA PHE A 200 6.20 18.55 0.57
C PHE A 200 7.67 18.93 0.92
#